data_9997833af6c65da79f386f7470d5e937
#
_entry.id   9997833af6c65da79f386f7470d5e937
#
_cell.length_a   1.000
_cell.length_b   1.000
_cell.length_c   1.000
_cell.angle_alpha   90.00
_cell.angle_beta   90.00
_cell.angle_gamma   90.00
#
_symmetry.space_group_name_H-M   'P 1'
#
loop_
_entity.id
_entity.type
_entity.pdbx_description
1 polymer ?
#
loop_
_entity_poly.entity_id
_entity_poly.type
_entity_poly.pdbx_seq_one_letter_code
_entity_poly.pdbx_strand_id
1 'polypeptide(L)'
;MPNLQRIPMSSYQQPDASGHFGPYGGSFVSETLTHAIQELREAYARYQNDPEFLAEFQYELKHFVGRPSPIYHAARTSREMGGAQIYLKREDLNHTGAHKINNVIGQAMLAKRMGKPRVIAETGAGQHGVATATICARYGLECVVYMGAEDVKRQSPNVYRMKLLGATVVPVESGSKTLKDALNDAMRDWVANVDNTFYIIGTVAGPHPYPMMVRDFQSVIGKECIEQMPAMLAEKKVLGEQPDAVIACVGGGSNAMGI
;
A
#
# COMPACT_ATOMS: atom_id res chain seq x y z
N MET A 1 -14.41 11.26 28.36
CA MET A 1 -13.94 10.99 27.00
C MET A 1 -15.14 11.10 26.08
N PRO A 2 -15.08 11.79 24.95
CA PRO A 2 -16.22 11.85 24.04
C PRO A 2 -16.52 10.44 23.52
N ASN A 3 -17.79 10.08 23.51
CA ASN A 3 -18.31 8.83 22.94
C ASN A 3 -17.94 8.77 21.46
N LEU A 4 -16.89 8.07 21.11
CA LEU A 4 -16.60 7.72 19.73
C LEU A 4 -17.67 6.70 19.31
N GLN A 5 -18.75 7.19 18.72
CA GLN A 5 -19.75 6.33 18.10
C GLN A 5 -19.04 5.48 17.03
N ARG A 6 -19.11 4.16 17.19
CA ARG A 6 -18.65 3.24 16.14
C ARG A 6 -19.48 3.50 14.88
N ILE A 7 -18.85 4.04 13.85
CA ILE A 7 -19.47 4.16 12.53
C ILE A 7 -19.51 2.73 11.95
N PRO A 8 -20.66 2.15 11.66
CA PRO A 8 -20.71 0.84 11.04
C PRO A 8 -19.97 0.87 9.70
N MET A 9 -19.19 -0.16 9.37
CA MET A 9 -18.47 -0.24 8.09
C MET A 9 -19.39 -0.09 6.88
N SER A 10 -20.65 -0.50 7.00
CA SER A 10 -21.69 -0.33 5.97
C SER A 10 -22.09 1.13 5.71
N SER A 11 -21.71 2.08 6.58
CA SER A 11 -22.03 3.50 6.43
C SER A 11 -20.82 4.36 5.98
N TYR A 12 -19.66 3.75 5.77
CA TYR A 12 -18.48 4.48 5.29
C TYR A 12 -18.55 4.71 3.78
N GLN A 13 -18.96 5.92 3.40
CA GLN A 13 -19.20 6.32 2.00
C GLN A 13 -18.10 7.26 1.45
N GLN A 14 -16.90 7.15 1.94
CA GLN A 14 -15.78 7.95 1.46
C GLN A 14 -14.90 7.14 0.48
N PRO A 15 -14.26 7.82 -0.51
CA PRO A 15 -14.42 9.22 -0.88
C PRO A 15 -15.76 9.49 -1.58
N ASP A 16 -16.11 10.78 -1.72
CA ASP A 16 -17.22 11.20 -2.58
C ASP A 16 -16.91 10.98 -4.09
N ALA A 17 -17.85 11.28 -4.97
CA ALA A 17 -17.68 11.08 -6.42
C ALA A 17 -16.53 11.92 -7.03
N SER A 18 -16.10 12.99 -6.38
CA SER A 18 -14.96 13.83 -6.78
C SER A 18 -13.64 13.41 -6.15
N GLY A 19 -13.66 12.37 -5.30
CA GLY A 19 -12.48 11.79 -4.68
C GLY A 19 -12.08 12.46 -3.37
N HIS A 20 -13.00 13.16 -2.69
CA HIS A 20 -12.72 13.79 -1.41
C HIS A 20 -13.12 12.90 -0.23
N PHE A 21 -12.28 12.93 0.79
CA PHE A 21 -12.49 12.36 2.12
C PHE A 21 -12.80 13.53 3.08
N GLY A 22 -14.04 14.03 3.09
CA GLY A 22 -14.39 15.27 3.75
C GLY A 22 -13.67 16.47 3.10
N PRO A 23 -12.89 17.28 3.87
CA PRO A 23 -12.17 18.44 3.30
C PRO A 23 -10.84 18.06 2.60
N TYR A 24 -10.47 16.79 2.57
CA TYR A 24 -9.20 16.31 2.02
C TYR A 24 -9.40 15.50 0.74
N GLY A 25 -8.35 15.41 -0.08
CA GLY A 25 -8.37 14.59 -1.31
C GLY A 25 -8.71 15.39 -2.55
N GLY A 26 -9.39 14.74 -3.50
CA GLY A 26 -9.65 15.31 -4.82
C GLY A 26 -8.56 14.94 -5.85
N SER A 27 -8.59 15.61 -7.00
CA SER A 27 -7.67 15.32 -8.11
C SER A 27 -7.01 16.60 -8.62
N PHE A 28 -5.95 17.01 -7.96
CA PHE A 28 -5.16 18.20 -8.30
C PHE A 28 -3.88 17.77 -9.00
N VAL A 29 -3.90 17.81 -10.33
CA VAL A 29 -2.77 17.43 -11.19
C VAL A 29 -2.54 18.48 -12.28
N SER A 30 -1.37 18.46 -12.91
CA SER A 30 -1.14 19.23 -14.14
C SER A 30 -2.06 18.74 -15.25
N GLU A 31 -2.42 19.63 -16.19
CA GLU A 31 -3.27 19.28 -17.34
C GLU A 31 -2.73 18.08 -18.12
N THR A 32 -1.41 17.95 -18.21
CA THR A 32 -0.73 16.85 -18.90
C THR A 32 -1.03 15.46 -18.30
N LEU A 33 -1.43 15.38 -17.03
CA LEU A 33 -1.78 14.13 -16.36
C LEU A 33 -3.30 13.86 -16.32
N THR A 34 -4.13 14.80 -16.75
CA THR A 34 -5.59 14.67 -16.65
C THR A 34 -6.09 13.42 -17.38
N HIS A 35 -5.57 13.17 -18.59
CA HIS A 35 -5.93 11.99 -19.38
C HIS A 35 -5.51 10.69 -18.69
N ALA A 36 -4.27 10.60 -18.21
CA ALA A 36 -3.77 9.41 -17.52
C ALA A 36 -4.54 9.11 -16.22
N ILE A 37 -4.90 10.14 -15.47
CA ILE A 37 -5.72 9.99 -14.27
C ILE A 37 -7.14 9.55 -14.62
N GLN A 38 -7.72 10.08 -15.70
CA GLN A 38 -9.06 9.65 -16.15
C GLN A 38 -9.04 8.19 -16.60
N GLU A 39 -8.05 7.78 -17.40
CA GLU A 39 -7.84 6.38 -17.80
C GLU A 39 -7.75 5.44 -16.57
N LEU A 40 -6.99 5.85 -15.57
CA LEU A 40 -6.87 5.10 -14.32
C LEU A 40 -8.19 5.01 -13.54
N ARG A 41 -8.95 6.11 -13.47
CA ARG A 41 -10.27 6.14 -12.80
C ARG A 41 -11.25 5.17 -13.47
N GLU A 42 -11.31 5.18 -14.79
CA GLU A 42 -12.17 4.30 -15.58
C GLU A 42 -11.75 2.83 -15.43
N ALA A 43 -10.46 2.54 -15.51
CA ALA A 43 -9.93 1.20 -15.29
C ALA A 43 -10.26 0.71 -13.87
N TYR A 44 -10.02 1.54 -12.85
CA TYR A 44 -10.32 1.14 -11.48
C TYR A 44 -11.81 0.97 -11.23
N ALA A 45 -12.66 1.87 -11.71
CA ALA A 45 -14.12 1.74 -11.63
C ALA A 45 -14.62 0.44 -12.27
N ARG A 46 -14.01 0.02 -13.39
CA ARG A 46 -14.32 -1.24 -14.07
C ARG A 46 -13.91 -2.46 -13.24
N TYR A 47 -12.71 -2.46 -12.67
CA TYR A 47 -12.11 -3.67 -12.08
C TYR A 47 -12.32 -3.79 -10.57
N GLN A 48 -12.61 -2.73 -9.83
CA GLN A 48 -12.75 -2.77 -8.36
C GLN A 48 -13.80 -3.76 -7.84
N ASN A 49 -14.82 -4.06 -8.65
CA ASN A 49 -15.89 -5.01 -8.33
C ASN A 49 -15.96 -6.18 -9.34
N ASP A 50 -15.00 -6.29 -10.23
CA ASP A 50 -14.95 -7.37 -11.21
C ASP A 50 -14.60 -8.69 -10.53
N PRO A 51 -15.44 -9.75 -10.65
CA PRO A 51 -15.23 -11.00 -9.93
C PRO A 51 -13.94 -11.73 -10.33
N GLU A 52 -13.51 -11.63 -11.60
CA GLU A 52 -12.29 -12.26 -12.08
C GLU A 52 -11.07 -11.55 -11.52
N PHE A 53 -11.07 -10.20 -11.55
CA PHE A 53 -10.00 -9.40 -10.95
C PHE A 53 -9.87 -9.68 -9.46
N LEU A 54 -10.98 -9.70 -8.73
CA LEU A 54 -10.99 -9.96 -7.29
C LEU A 54 -10.53 -11.38 -6.96
N ALA A 55 -10.92 -12.38 -7.75
CA ALA A 55 -10.47 -13.75 -7.57
C ALA A 55 -8.95 -13.89 -7.81
N GLU A 56 -8.42 -13.27 -8.88
CA GLU A 56 -6.98 -13.24 -9.14
C GLU A 56 -6.23 -12.52 -8.01
N PHE A 57 -6.73 -11.37 -7.55
CA PHE A 57 -6.14 -10.63 -6.45
C PHE A 57 -6.09 -11.47 -5.16
N GLN A 58 -7.18 -12.14 -4.80
CA GLN A 58 -7.23 -13.04 -3.64
C GLN A 58 -6.29 -14.24 -3.79
N TYR A 59 -6.18 -14.80 -5.00
CA TYR A 59 -5.23 -15.87 -5.29
C TYR A 59 -3.79 -15.43 -5.04
N GLU A 60 -3.40 -14.24 -5.54
CA GLU A 60 -2.07 -13.69 -5.34
C GLU A 60 -1.79 -13.37 -3.86
N LEU A 61 -2.76 -12.80 -3.15
CA LEU A 61 -2.63 -12.55 -1.72
C LEU A 61 -2.39 -13.83 -0.93
N LYS A 62 -3.10 -14.90 -1.27
CA LYS A 62 -2.99 -16.19 -0.58
C LYS A 62 -1.70 -16.93 -0.94
N HIS A 63 -1.41 -17.09 -2.23
CA HIS A 63 -0.39 -18.03 -2.70
C HIS A 63 0.97 -17.39 -2.96
N PHE A 64 1.01 -16.09 -3.20
CA PHE A 64 2.26 -15.37 -3.42
C PHE A 64 2.68 -14.51 -2.22
N VAL A 65 1.74 -13.80 -1.60
CA VAL A 65 2.02 -12.97 -0.40
C VAL A 65 2.11 -13.82 0.86
N GLY A 66 1.34 -14.90 0.95
CA GLY A 66 1.28 -15.77 2.13
C GLY A 66 0.24 -15.33 3.16
N ARG A 67 -0.83 -14.66 2.69
CA ARG A 67 -1.94 -14.24 3.57
C ARG A 67 -2.91 -15.38 3.87
N PRO A 68 -3.65 -15.32 4.99
CA PRO A 68 -3.68 -14.23 5.99
C PRO A 68 -2.41 -14.16 6.85
N SER A 69 -1.92 -12.95 7.13
CA SER A 69 -0.85 -12.78 8.11
C SER A 69 -1.37 -13.06 9.52
N PRO A 70 -0.59 -13.72 10.40
CA PRO A 70 -1.09 -14.06 11.72
C PRO A 70 -1.16 -12.87 12.67
N ILE A 71 -2.04 -12.97 13.69
CA ILE A 71 -1.97 -12.16 14.89
C ILE A 71 -1.13 -12.91 15.93
N TYR A 72 -0.19 -12.22 16.57
CA TYR A 72 0.70 -12.78 17.58
C TYR A 72 0.55 -12.05 18.90
N HIS A 73 0.24 -12.80 19.99
CA HIS A 73 0.22 -12.24 21.33
C HIS A 73 1.66 -12.09 21.86
N ALA A 74 2.10 -10.85 22.03
CA ALA A 74 3.42 -10.51 22.55
C ALA A 74 3.44 -10.63 24.10
N ALA A 75 3.23 -11.85 24.61
CA ALA A 75 3.00 -12.12 26.04
C ALA A 75 4.13 -11.62 26.94
N ARG A 76 5.39 -11.77 26.52
CA ARG A 76 6.53 -11.28 27.28
C ARG A 76 6.53 -9.75 27.38
N THR A 77 6.37 -9.08 26.26
CA THR A 77 6.32 -7.61 26.20
C THR A 77 5.15 -7.07 27.03
N SER A 78 3.95 -7.67 26.90
CA SER A 78 2.78 -7.31 27.72
C SER A 78 3.07 -7.39 29.21
N ARG A 79 3.71 -8.44 29.67
CA ARG A 79 4.07 -8.63 31.05
C ARG A 79 5.14 -7.63 31.53
N GLU A 80 6.18 -7.41 30.74
CA GLU A 80 7.29 -6.51 31.08
C GLU A 80 6.84 -5.03 31.13
N MET A 81 5.91 -4.65 30.25
CA MET A 81 5.34 -3.31 30.22
C MET A 81 4.31 -3.05 31.33
N GLY A 82 3.75 -4.10 31.92
CA GLY A 82 2.84 -4.01 33.08
C GLY A 82 1.53 -3.27 32.81
N GLY A 83 0.97 -3.38 31.61
CA GLY A 83 -0.25 -2.66 31.22
C GLY A 83 -1.12 -3.46 30.24
N ALA A 84 -1.34 -2.90 29.06
CA ALA A 84 -2.16 -3.49 28.02
C ALA A 84 -1.62 -4.84 27.53
N GLN A 85 -2.52 -5.73 27.12
CA GLN A 85 -2.15 -6.92 26.36
C GLN A 85 -1.84 -6.52 24.92
N ILE A 86 -0.63 -6.82 24.45
CA ILE A 86 -0.09 -6.39 23.16
C ILE A 86 -0.24 -7.52 22.14
N TYR A 87 -0.92 -7.24 21.05
CA TYR A 87 -1.08 -8.13 19.91
C TYR A 87 -0.46 -7.50 18.68
N LEU A 88 0.28 -8.26 17.90
CA LEU A 88 0.96 -7.83 16.70
C LEU A 88 0.30 -8.46 15.47
N LYS A 89 -0.24 -7.66 14.57
CA LYS A 89 -0.59 -8.10 13.21
C LYS A 89 0.69 -8.18 12.39
N ARG A 90 1.12 -9.39 12.06
CA ARG A 90 2.47 -9.71 11.57
C ARG A 90 2.60 -9.50 10.05
N GLU A 91 2.46 -8.25 9.59
CA GLU A 91 2.66 -7.88 8.17
C GLU A 91 4.13 -8.03 7.72
N ASP A 92 5.06 -8.15 8.65
CA ASP A 92 6.46 -8.48 8.40
C ASP A 92 6.68 -9.92 7.87
N LEU A 93 5.71 -10.80 8.05
CA LEU A 93 5.75 -12.18 7.53
C LEU A 93 5.24 -12.29 6.09
N ASN A 94 4.67 -11.25 5.54
CA ASN A 94 4.30 -11.23 4.14
C ASN A 94 5.54 -11.33 3.25
N HIS A 95 5.38 -11.87 2.05
CA HIS A 95 6.42 -11.82 1.03
C HIS A 95 6.89 -10.36 0.83
N THR A 96 8.18 -10.13 0.72
CA THR A 96 8.89 -8.84 0.75
C THR A 96 9.12 -8.23 2.14
N GLY A 97 8.46 -8.73 3.19
CA GLY A 97 8.73 -8.34 4.58
C GLY A 97 7.95 -7.13 5.09
N ALA A 98 6.85 -6.73 4.42
CA ALA A 98 5.99 -5.63 4.85
C ALA A 98 4.61 -5.66 4.17
N HIS A 99 3.70 -4.79 4.64
CA HIS A 99 2.35 -4.61 4.09
C HIS A 99 2.30 -4.06 2.65
N LYS A 100 3.38 -3.49 2.15
CA LYS A 100 3.40 -2.79 0.83
C LYS A 100 3.00 -3.68 -0.33
N ILE A 101 3.31 -4.96 -0.26
CA ILE A 101 3.01 -5.93 -1.31
C ILE A 101 1.51 -6.04 -1.61
N ASN A 102 0.63 -5.87 -0.62
CA ASN A 102 -0.82 -5.96 -0.79
C ASN A 102 -1.32 -4.94 -1.83
N ASN A 103 -0.93 -3.69 -1.65
CA ASN A 103 -1.29 -2.60 -2.56
C ASN A 103 -0.61 -2.74 -3.93
N VAL A 104 0.68 -3.09 -3.93
CA VAL A 104 1.47 -3.18 -5.17
C VAL A 104 0.93 -4.24 -6.12
N ILE A 105 0.48 -5.39 -5.61
CA ILE A 105 -0.15 -6.43 -6.44
C ILE A 105 -1.38 -5.89 -7.13
N GLY A 106 -2.30 -5.26 -6.41
CA GLY A 106 -3.53 -4.72 -7.00
C GLY A 106 -3.26 -3.69 -8.09
N GLN A 107 -2.34 -2.76 -7.85
CA GLN A 107 -1.97 -1.76 -8.85
C GLN A 107 -1.23 -2.36 -10.06
N ALA A 108 -0.36 -3.34 -9.87
CA ALA A 108 0.33 -3.99 -10.98
C ALA A 108 -0.63 -4.85 -11.84
N MET A 109 -1.63 -5.47 -11.24
CA MET A 109 -2.71 -6.14 -11.98
C MET A 109 -3.50 -5.15 -12.84
N LEU A 110 -3.78 -3.94 -12.32
CA LEU A 110 -4.38 -2.86 -13.11
C LEU A 110 -3.47 -2.43 -14.27
N ALA A 111 -2.17 -2.22 -14.01
CA ALA A 111 -1.19 -1.88 -15.04
C ALA A 111 -1.21 -2.89 -16.19
N LYS A 112 -1.22 -4.19 -15.89
CA LYS A 112 -1.34 -5.25 -16.90
C LYS A 112 -2.64 -5.15 -17.71
N ARG A 113 -3.79 -4.95 -17.05
CA ARG A 113 -5.08 -4.84 -17.73
C ARG A 113 -5.22 -3.57 -18.55
N MET A 114 -4.49 -2.52 -18.19
CA MET A 114 -4.38 -1.27 -18.96
C MET A 114 -3.34 -1.37 -20.09
N GLY A 115 -2.64 -2.49 -20.23
CA GLY A 115 -1.62 -2.70 -21.27
C GLY A 115 -0.35 -1.87 -21.08
N LYS A 116 -0.06 -1.42 -19.84
CA LYS A 116 1.15 -0.63 -19.53
C LYS A 116 2.35 -1.58 -19.29
N PRO A 117 3.33 -1.62 -20.18
CA PRO A 117 4.48 -2.53 -20.06
C PRO A 117 5.54 -2.05 -19.05
N ARG A 118 5.49 -0.78 -18.67
CA ARG A 118 6.46 -0.13 -17.79
C ARG A 118 5.79 0.36 -16.52
N VAL A 119 6.47 0.17 -15.40
CA VAL A 119 6.03 0.63 -14.08
C VAL A 119 7.09 1.52 -13.47
N ILE A 120 6.68 2.62 -12.88
CA ILE A 120 7.53 3.46 -12.03
C ILE A 120 7.00 3.50 -10.60
N ALA A 121 7.90 3.73 -9.65
CA ALA A 121 7.54 3.96 -8.25
C ALA A 121 8.56 4.90 -7.60
N GLU A 122 8.11 5.61 -6.56
CA GLU A 122 8.99 6.29 -5.61
C GLU A 122 9.21 5.41 -4.37
N THR A 123 10.33 5.60 -3.68
CA THR A 123 10.55 4.95 -2.39
C THR A 123 11.48 5.78 -1.49
N GLY A 124 11.24 5.75 -0.19
CA GLY A 124 12.15 6.31 0.82
C GLY A 124 12.89 5.19 1.55
N ALA A 125 12.24 4.53 2.50
CA ALA A 125 12.83 3.41 3.25
C ALA A 125 13.10 2.14 2.38
N GLY A 126 12.67 2.12 1.13
CA GLY A 126 12.93 1.04 0.18
C GLY A 126 11.88 -0.07 0.12
N GLN A 127 11.00 -0.19 1.10
CA GLN A 127 10.03 -1.31 1.15
C GLN A 127 9.01 -1.26 0.00
N HIS A 128 8.55 -0.07 -0.37
CA HIS A 128 7.66 0.08 -1.51
C HIS A 128 8.37 -0.27 -2.83
N GLY A 129 9.61 0.20 -3.00
CA GLY A 129 10.42 -0.12 -4.16
C GLY A 129 10.70 -1.62 -4.29
N VAL A 130 11.03 -2.30 -3.18
CA VAL A 130 11.23 -3.76 -3.17
C VAL A 130 9.95 -4.50 -3.55
N ALA A 131 8.80 -4.11 -3.01
CA ALA A 131 7.52 -4.72 -3.35
C ALA A 131 7.20 -4.52 -4.85
N THR A 132 7.41 -3.31 -5.37
CA THR A 132 7.19 -2.99 -6.79
C THR A 132 8.12 -3.79 -7.70
N ALA A 133 9.42 -3.82 -7.40
CA ALA A 133 10.40 -4.62 -8.15
C ALA A 133 10.03 -6.11 -8.15
N THR A 134 9.58 -6.65 -7.02
CA THR A 134 9.17 -8.05 -6.88
C THR A 134 8.00 -8.38 -7.80
N ILE A 135 6.96 -7.55 -7.82
CA ILE A 135 5.78 -7.79 -8.66
C ILE A 135 6.07 -7.56 -10.14
N CYS A 136 6.87 -6.54 -10.45
CA CYS A 136 7.28 -6.31 -11.83
C CYS A 136 8.09 -7.49 -12.39
N ALA A 137 9.02 -8.05 -11.60
CA ALA A 137 9.75 -9.26 -11.98
C ALA A 137 8.80 -10.45 -12.20
N ARG A 138 7.80 -10.64 -11.31
CA ARG A 138 6.79 -11.69 -11.46
C ARG A 138 5.95 -11.56 -12.73
N TYR A 139 5.59 -10.32 -13.09
CA TYR A 139 4.68 -10.07 -14.21
C TYR A 139 5.38 -9.74 -15.53
N GLY A 140 6.72 -9.71 -15.54
CA GLY A 140 7.51 -9.36 -16.72
C GLY A 140 7.36 -7.89 -17.13
N LEU A 141 7.17 -6.98 -16.17
CA LEU A 141 7.05 -5.54 -16.40
C LEU A 141 8.40 -4.86 -16.21
N GLU A 142 8.71 -3.89 -17.05
CA GLU A 142 9.85 -2.99 -16.80
C GLU A 142 9.62 -2.21 -15.51
N CYS A 143 10.63 -2.10 -14.66
CA CYS A 143 10.51 -1.44 -13.37
C CYS A 143 11.59 -0.39 -13.16
N VAL A 144 11.17 0.85 -12.89
CA VAL A 144 12.06 1.95 -12.51
C VAL A 144 11.63 2.51 -11.15
N VAL A 145 12.58 2.56 -10.22
CA VAL A 145 12.32 3.04 -8.85
C VAL A 145 13.17 4.28 -8.58
N TYR A 146 12.48 5.39 -8.29
CA TYR A 146 13.11 6.64 -7.88
C TYR A 146 13.32 6.65 -6.38
N MET A 147 14.55 6.96 -5.95
CA MET A 147 14.93 6.96 -4.54
C MET A 147 15.90 8.09 -4.27
N GLY A 148 15.66 8.87 -3.22
CA GLY A 148 16.59 9.95 -2.85
C GLY A 148 17.99 9.41 -2.59
N ALA A 149 19.04 10.11 -3.04
CA ALA A 149 20.42 9.65 -2.95
C ALA A 149 20.88 9.37 -1.51
N GLU A 150 20.37 10.13 -0.54
CA GLU A 150 20.63 9.87 0.88
C GLU A 150 19.94 8.57 1.36
N ASP A 151 18.72 8.32 0.89
CA ASP A 151 17.99 7.10 1.21
C ASP A 151 18.64 5.88 0.54
N VAL A 152 19.15 6.02 -0.69
CA VAL A 152 19.94 4.96 -1.37
C VAL A 152 21.12 4.50 -0.52
N LYS A 153 21.84 5.44 0.10
CA LYS A 153 22.97 5.10 1.00
C LYS A 153 22.50 4.41 2.27
N ARG A 154 21.46 4.96 2.92
CA ARG A 154 20.92 4.43 4.19
C ARG A 154 20.28 3.07 4.04
N GLN A 155 19.68 2.79 2.91
CA GLN A 155 18.88 1.61 2.63
C GLN A 155 19.51 0.70 1.57
N SER A 156 20.84 0.66 1.51
CA SER A 156 21.60 -0.13 0.54
C SER A 156 21.17 -1.60 0.42
N PRO A 157 20.74 -2.32 1.49
CA PRO A 157 20.21 -3.68 1.35
C PRO A 157 18.93 -3.75 0.51
N ASN A 158 18.02 -2.78 0.63
CA ASN A 158 16.82 -2.71 -0.18
C ASN A 158 17.14 -2.33 -1.63
N VAL A 159 18.09 -1.45 -1.85
CA VAL A 159 18.61 -1.12 -3.20
C VAL A 159 19.17 -2.35 -3.89
N TYR A 160 19.97 -3.14 -3.17
CA TYR A 160 20.49 -4.41 -3.67
C TYR A 160 19.38 -5.38 -4.08
N ARG A 161 18.35 -5.53 -3.22
CA ARG A 161 17.18 -6.40 -3.51
C ARG A 161 16.44 -5.95 -4.77
N MET A 162 16.19 -4.64 -4.94
CA MET A 162 15.54 -4.10 -6.13
C MET A 162 16.34 -4.40 -7.40
N LYS A 163 17.64 -4.18 -7.37
CA LYS A 163 18.54 -4.47 -8.52
C LYS A 163 18.59 -5.97 -8.83
N LEU A 164 18.65 -6.82 -7.81
CA LEU A 164 18.61 -8.28 -7.98
C LEU A 164 17.33 -8.76 -8.67
N LEU A 165 16.21 -8.07 -8.43
CA LEU A 165 14.92 -8.32 -9.07
C LEU A 165 14.80 -7.69 -10.47
N GLY A 166 15.85 -7.08 -10.98
CA GLY A 166 15.90 -6.50 -12.32
C GLY A 166 15.36 -5.06 -12.41
N ALA A 167 15.04 -4.42 -11.30
CA ALA A 167 14.59 -3.03 -11.33
C ALA A 167 15.76 -2.06 -11.51
N THR A 168 15.54 -0.99 -12.27
CA THR A 168 16.43 0.17 -12.34
C THR A 168 16.17 1.08 -11.15
N VAL A 169 17.16 1.32 -10.30
CA VAL A 169 17.07 2.28 -9.19
C VAL A 169 17.75 3.56 -9.59
N VAL A 170 16.98 4.65 -9.65
CA VAL A 170 17.44 5.99 -10.03
C VAL A 170 17.66 6.82 -8.76
N PRO A 171 18.93 7.14 -8.40
CA PRO A 171 19.23 8.04 -7.30
C PRO A 171 18.83 9.48 -7.66
N VAL A 172 18.05 10.12 -6.80
CA VAL A 172 17.62 11.52 -6.98
C VAL A 172 18.53 12.42 -6.17
N GLU A 173 19.26 13.28 -6.88
CA GLU A 173 20.26 14.19 -6.30
C GLU A 173 19.71 15.59 -6.01
N SER A 174 18.48 15.90 -6.43
CA SER A 174 17.85 17.19 -6.22
C SER A 174 17.32 17.36 -4.78
N GLY A 175 17.16 18.58 -4.34
CA GLY A 175 16.51 18.94 -3.08
C GLY A 175 17.21 18.34 -1.86
N SER A 176 16.42 17.80 -0.94
CA SER A 176 16.87 17.10 0.27
C SER A 176 17.39 15.68 0.00
N LYS A 177 17.28 15.20 -1.23
CA LYS A 177 17.68 13.84 -1.66
C LYS A 177 16.95 12.72 -0.90
N THR A 178 15.67 12.94 -0.61
CA THR A 178 14.82 12.04 0.15
C THR A 178 13.51 11.74 -0.61
N LEU A 179 12.56 11.06 0.05
CA LEU A 179 11.30 10.60 -0.55
C LEU A 179 10.54 11.68 -1.33
N LYS A 180 10.49 12.94 -0.82
CA LYS A 180 9.79 14.03 -1.51
C LYS A 180 10.37 14.32 -2.89
N ASP A 181 11.69 14.32 -3.00
CA ASP A 181 12.38 14.59 -4.26
C ASP A 181 12.25 13.40 -5.21
N ALA A 182 12.29 12.18 -4.68
CA ALA A 182 12.02 10.96 -5.45
C ALA A 182 10.60 10.97 -6.06
N LEU A 183 9.60 11.41 -5.29
CA LEU A 183 8.22 11.55 -5.78
C LEU A 183 8.15 12.58 -6.92
N ASN A 184 8.83 13.71 -6.78
CA ASN A 184 8.86 14.75 -7.82
C ASN A 184 9.47 14.23 -9.14
N ASP A 185 10.57 13.47 -9.06
CA ASP A 185 11.23 12.93 -10.25
C ASP A 185 10.41 11.80 -10.89
N ALA A 186 9.78 10.93 -10.08
CA ALA A 186 8.84 9.94 -10.57
C ALA A 186 7.65 10.59 -11.30
N MET A 187 7.11 11.70 -10.78
CA MET A 187 6.03 12.44 -11.44
C MET A 187 6.48 13.06 -12.76
N ARG A 188 7.72 13.59 -12.86
CA ARG A 188 8.27 14.11 -14.11
C ARG A 188 8.41 13.02 -15.18
N ASP A 189 8.93 11.84 -14.77
CA ASP A 189 8.99 10.68 -15.68
C ASP A 189 7.60 10.27 -16.14
N TRP A 190 6.64 10.21 -15.21
CA TRP A 190 5.28 9.82 -15.57
C TRP A 190 4.66 10.77 -16.60
N VAL A 191 4.77 12.08 -16.39
CA VAL A 191 4.31 13.09 -17.36
C VAL A 191 4.90 12.86 -18.75
N ALA A 192 6.18 12.49 -18.82
CA ALA A 192 6.87 12.27 -20.09
C ALA A 192 6.52 10.93 -20.77
N ASN A 193 5.99 9.96 -20.05
CA ASN A 193 5.83 8.58 -20.51
C ASN A 193 4.44 7.98 -20.18
N VAL A 194 3.40 8.79 -20.08
CA VAL A 194 2.05 8.35 -19.63
C VAL A 194 1.46 7.23 -20.47
N ASP A 195 1.77 7.19 -21.77
CA ASP A 195 1.17 6.25 -22.71
C ASP A 195 1.53 4.80 -22.42
N ASN A 196 2.76 4.55 -21.99
CA ASN A 196 3.29 3.20 -21.74
C ASN A 196 3.62 2.91 -20.29
N THR A 197 3.46 3.88 -19.39
CA THR A 197 3.93 3.80 -18.02
C THR A 197 2.80 3.91 -17.01
N PHE A 198 2.78 2.97 -16.05
CA PHE A 198 1.92 3.02 -14.88
C PHE A 198 2.72 3.48 -13.66
N TYR A 199 2.23 4.46 -12.93
CA TYR A 199 2.84 4.89 -11.69
C TYR A 199 2.19 4.14 -10.51
N ILE A 200 2.95 3.28 -9.83
CA ILE A 200 2.49 2.58 -8.62
C ILE A 200 2.80 3.45 -7.39
N ILE A 201 1.77 4.02 -6.77
CA ILE A 201 1.91 4.84 -5.56
C ILE A 201 1.74 3.97 -4.32
N GLY A 202 2.72 4.06 -3.41
CA GLY A 202 2.79 3.26 -2.18
C GLY A 202 2.10 3.88 -0.95
N THR A 203 1.48 5.04 -1.10
CA THR A 203 0.91 5.83 -0.02
C THR A 203 -0.51 6.29 -0.35
N VAL A 204 -1.27 6.77 0.64
CA VAL A 204 -2.61 7.35 0.45
C VAL A 204 -2.56 8.82 0.01
N ALA A 205 -1.44 9.26 -0.53
CA ALA A 205 -1.27 10.56 -1.17
C ALA A 205 -1.55 10.48 -2.68
N GLY A 206 -1.54 11.64 -3.33
CA GLY A 206 -1.73 11.76 -4.77
C GLY A 206 -3.19 12.03 -5.18
N PRO A 207 -3.43 12.20 -6.49
CA PRO A 207 -4.75 12.48 -7.01
C PRO A 207 -5.68 11.28 -6.90
N HIS A 208 -6.98 11.54 -6.77
CA HIS A 208 -7.97 10.47 -6.93
C HIS A 208 -7.82 9.81 -8.32
N PRO A 209 -7.80 8.44 -8.43
CA PRO A 209 -8.29 7.46 -7.44
C PRO A 209 -7.22 6.83 -6.52
N TYR A 210 -5.97 7.28 -6.53
CA TYR A 210 -4.89 6.63 -5.79
C TYR A 210 -5.19 6.41 -4.29
N PRO A 211 -5.64 7.40 -3.50
CA PRO A 211 -5.92 7.17 -2.08
C PRO A 211 -6.98 6.09 -1.85
N MET A 212 -8.00 6.04 -2.70
CA MET A 212 -9.05 5.02 -2.66
C MET A 212 -8.49 3.64 -3.00
N MET A 213 -7.74 3.51 -4.10
CA MET A 213 -7.12 2.24 -4.51
C MET A 213 -6.19 1.68 -3.43
N VAL A 214 -5.32 2.54 -2.88
CA VAL A 214 -4.37 2.14 -1.83
C VAL A 214 -5.12 1.65 -0.59
N ARG A 215 -6.15 2.37 -0.15
CA ARG A 215 -7.03 1.94 0.93
C ARG A 215 -7.62 0.56 0.65
N ASP A 216 -8.24 0.39 -0.51
CA ASP A 216 -9.00 -0.81 -0.83
C ASP A 216 -8.10 -2.05 -0.88
N PHE A 217 -6.92 -1.94 -1.51
CA PHE A 217 -5.96 -3.03 -1.55
C PHE A 217 -5.27 -3.31 -0.21
N GLN A 218 -5.15 -2.31 0.68
CA GLN A 218 -4.60 -2.50 2.02
C GLN A 218 -5.63 -2.95 3.05
N SER A 219 -6.93 -2.75 2.79
CA SER A 219 -8.00 -3.07 3.74
C SER A 219 -8.10 -4.57 4.09
N VAL A 220 -7.40 -5.43 3.37
CA VAL A 220 -7.24 -6.85 3.72
C VAL A 220 -6.68 -7.02 5.14
N ILE A 221 -5.84 -6.09 5.62
CA ILE A 221 -5.26 -6.12 6.96
C ILE A 221 -6.37 -6.04 8.01
N GLY A 222 -7.22 -5.00 7.94
CA GLY A 222 -8.32 -4.79 8.88
C GLY A 222 -9.38 -5.89 8.80
N LYS A 223 -9.72 -6.35 7.58
CA LYS A 223 -10.67 -7.45 7.37
C LYS A 223 -10.20 -8.72 8.09
N GLU A 224 -8.93 -9.09 7.93
CA GLU A 224 -8.35 -10.23 8.64
C GLU A 224 -8.31 -10.02 10.15
N CYS A 225 -8.02 -8.81 10.63
CA CYS A 225 -8.03 -8.53 12.07
C CYS A 225 -9.41 -8.72 12.68
N ILE A 226 -10.47 -8.28 12.02
CA ILE A 226 -11.86 -8.47 12.47
C ILE A 226 -12.20 -9.96 12.62
N GLU A 227 -11.70 -10.80 11.73
CA GLU A 227 -11.94 -12.24 11.77
C GLU A 227 -11.04 -12.97 12.79
N GLN A 228 -9.78 -12.56 12.90
CA GLN A 228 -8.77 -13.26 13.71
C GLN A 228 -8.82 -12.88 15.21
N MET A 229 -9.15 -11.63 15.55
CA MET A 229 -9.11 -11.16 16.93
C MET A 229 -10.09 -11.91 17.85
N PRO A 230 -11.36 -12.15 17.49
CA PRO A 230 -12.26 -12.92 18.37
C PRO A 230 -11.71 -14.30 18.73
N ALA A 231 -11.17 -15.02 17.75
CA ALA A 231 -10.57 -16.34 17.98
C ALA A 231 -9.34 -16.27 18.89
N MET A 232 -8.47 -15.28 18.68
CA MET A 232 -7.28 -15.06 19.50
C MET A 232 -7.62 -14.70 20.95
N LEU A 233 -8.60 -13.82 21.15
CA LEU A 233 -9.05 -13.43 22.50
C LEU A 233 -9.72 -14.59 23.24
N ALA A 234 -10.55 -15.38 22.56
CA ALA A 234 -11.18 -16.56 23.11
C ALA A 234 -10.15 -17.61 23.54
N GLU A 235 -9.13 -17.88 22.72
CA GLU A 235 -8.01 -18.77 23.05
C GLU A 235 -7.29 -18.34 24.33
N LYS A 236 -7.10 -17.03 24.50
CA LYS A 236 -6.44 -16.45 25.68
C LYS A 236 -7.38 -16.20 26.85
N LYS A 237 -8.66 -16.58 26.76
CA LYS A 237 -9.70 -16.34 27.76
C LYS A 237 -9.83 -14.86 28.16
N VAL A 238 -9.63 -13.96 27.21
CA VAL A 238 -9.82 -12.52 27.36
C VAL A 238 -11.25 -12.17 26.97
N LEU A 239 -11.92 -11.36 27.77
CA LEU A 239 -13.28 -10.88 27.47
C LEU A 239 -13.25 -9.86 26.33
N GLY A 240 -14.20 -9.96 25.43
CA GLY A 240 -14.35 -9.06 24.27
C GLY A 240 -14.11 -9.77 22.93
N GLU A 241 -14.44 -9.08 21.86
CA GLU A 241 -14.29 -9.58 20.48
C GLU A 241 -13.27 -8.79 19.68
N GLN A 242 -12.96 -7.58 20.11
CA GLN A 242 -12.07 -6.65 19.42
C GLN A 242 -11.11 -5.98 20.42
N PRO A 243 -9.96 -5.48 19.97
CA PRO A 243 -9.03 -4.75 20.83
C PRO A 243 -9.62 -3.41 21.28
N ASP A 244 -9.23 -2.93 22.47
CA ASP A 244 -9.62 -1.61 22.98
C ASP A 244 -8.97 -0.46 22.19
N ALA A 245 -7.80 -0.71 21.62
CA ALA A 245 -7.06 0.26 20.81
C ALA A 245 -6.29 -0.41 19.67
N VAL A 246 -6.22 0.26 18.55
CA VAL A 246 -5.41 -0.12 17.39
C VAL A 246 -4.34 0.94 17.14
N ILE A 247 -3.10 0.52 16.99
CA ILE A 247 -1.96 1.40 16.75
C ILE A 247 -1.31 0.99 15.43
N ALA A 248 -1.20 1.94 14.50
CA ALA A 248 -0.54 1.73 13.23
C ALA A 248 0.53 2.80 13.01
N CYS A 249 1.71 2.40 12.54
CA CYS A 249 2.72 3.36 12.14
C CYS A 249 2.30 4.09 10.85
N VAL A 250 2.51 5.40 10.82
CA VAL A 250 2.15 6.27 9.71
C VAL A 250 3.41 6.86 9.08
N GLY A 251 3.74 6.37 7.87
CA GLY A 251 4.63 7.06 6.94
C GLY A 251 3.77 7.88 5.97
N GLY A 252 3.46 7.29 4.80
CA GLY A 252 2.47 7.86 3.88
C GLY A 252 1.02 7.45 4.14
N GLY A 253 0.70 6.76 5.25
CA GLY A 253 -0.66 6.45 5.69
C GLY A 253 -1.25 5.12 5.18
N SER A 254 -0.61 4.41 4.26
CA SER A 254 -1.21 3.19 3.67
C SER A 254 -1.47 2.09 4.71
N ASN A 255 -0.60 1.92 5.71
CA ASN A 255 -0.79 0.97 6.81
C ASN A 255 -2.01 1.36 7.67
N ALA A 256 -2.08 2.62 8.09
CA ALA A 256 -3.16 3.11 8.94
C ALA A 256 -4.54 3.12 8.23
N MET A 257 -4.54 3.26 6.90
CA MET A 257 -5.78 3.17 6.11
C MET A 257 -6.21 1.73 5.87
N GLY A 258 -5.30 0.77 6.00
CA GLY A 258 -5.57 -0.65 5.77
C GLY A 258 -6.12 -1.38 6.99
N ILE A 259 -5.93 -0.84 8.19
CA ILE A 259 -6.39 -1.39 9.44
C ILE A 259 -7.73 -0.73 9.84
#